data_e9f4692946691518747c2ab6e720b5c6
#
_entry.id   e9f4692946691518747c2ab6e720b5c6
#
_cell.length_a   1.000
_cell.length_b   1.000
_cell.length_c   1.000
_cell.angle_alpha   90.00
_cell.angle_beta   90.00
_cell.angle_gamma   90.00
#
_symmetry.space_group_name_H-M   'P 1'
#
loop_
_entity.id
_entity.type
_entity.pdbx_description
1 polymer ?
#
loop_
_entity_poly.entity_id
_entity_poly.type
_entity_poly.pdbx_seq_one_letter_code
_entity_poly.pdbx_strand_id
1 'polypeptide(L)'
;EALFYIRHLQRLQRRMSIDPCDELLEEKLFWDRIMAEHSLFIAHLLDPTEEDLINTAEDFARLFFRLERQLKRIDKCKRDDHIPRQLIKDELRAVKDIRDFKDTATELILACKIRSIIIPLLGDHVLREANHFLGLLKECDDRKCHDKCDDKCDDKCDDKWDDKKCHDKDDDDCKKVIIGKSCRIDLR
;
A
#
# COMPACT_ATOMS: atom_id res chain seq x y z
N GLU A 1 -7.93 -2.12 -13.22
CA GLU A 1 -7.28 -0.83 -13.48
C GLU A 1 -8.07 0.02 -14.47
N ALA A 2 -8.31 -0.44 -15.71
CA ALA A 2 -9.01 0.36 -16.74
C ALA A 2 -10.36 0.91 -16.27
N LEU A 3 -11.17 0.12 -15.55
CA LEU A 3 -12.46 0.57 -15.03
C LEU A 3 -12.33 1.69 -13.98
N PHE A 4 -11.26 1.69 -13.20
CA PHE A 4 -10.97 2.75 -12.23
C PHE A 4 -10.73 4.08 -12.96
N TYR A 5 -9.84 4.09 -13.95
CA TYR A 5 -9.56 5.27 -14.76
C TYR A 5 -10.77 5.75 -15.58
N ILE A 6 -11.57 4.82 -16.15
CA ILE A 6 -12.80 5.18 -16.87
C ILE A 6 -13.78 5.91 -15.93
N ARG A 7 -13.95 5.45 -14.69
CA ARG A 7 -14.80 6.14 -13.71
C ARG A 7 -14.29 7.55 -13.42
N HIS A 8 -12.97 7.74 -13.22
CA HIS A 8 -12.37 9.06 -13.02
C HIS A 8 -12.64 9.99 -14.22
N LEU A 9 -12.40 9.51 -15.43
CA LEU A 9 -12.67 10.29 -16.66
C LEU A 9 -14.15 10.66 -16.78
N GLN A 10 -15.07 9.74 -16.49
CA GLN A 10 -16.51 10.02 -16.50
C GLN A 10 -16.91 11.08 -15.46
N ARG A 11 -16.31 11.07 -14.27
CA ARG A 11 -16.52 12.09 -13.23
C ARG A 11 -16.06 13.47 -13.73
N LEU A 12 -14.85 13.56 -14.30
CA LEU A 12 -14.32 14.78 -14.89
C LEU A 12 -15.20 15.32 -16.01
N GLN A 13 -15.66 14.47 -16.94
CA GLN A 13 -16.57 14.85 -18.02
C GLN A 13 -17.91 15.42 -17.50
N ARG A 14 -18.43 14.85 -16.41
CA ARG A 14 -19.66 15.32 -15.78
C ARG A 14 -19.46 16.53 -14.88
N ARG A 15 -18.22 17.03 -14.75
CA ARG A 15 -17.84 18.11 -13.82
C ARG A 15 -18.32 17.87 -12.38
N MET A 16 -18.30 16.60 -11.95
CA MET A 16 -18.65 16.25 -10.59
C MET A 16 -17.52 16.66 -9.66
N SER A 17 -17.83 17.48 -8.67
CA SER A 17 -16.91 17.74 -7.56
C SER A 17 -16.94 16.55 -6.61
N ILE A 18 -15.80 16.00 -6.29
CA ILE A 18 -15.64 14.98 -5.26
C ILE A 18 -14.86 15.65 -4.13
N ASP A 19 -15.17 15.26 -2.89
CA ASP A 19 -14.34 15.67 -1.77
C ASP A 19 -12.92 15.10 -1.96
N PRO A 20 -11.87 15.92 -1.83
CA PRO A 20 -10.50 15.45 -2.02
C PRO A 20 -10.11 14.30 -1.06
N CYS A 21 -10.73 14.22 0.11
CA CYS A 21 -10.47 13.15 1.07
C CYS A 21 -11.11 11.83 0.61
N ASP A 22 -12.32 11.88 0.04
CA ASP A 22 -12.99 10.70 -0.54
C ASP A 22 -12.24 10.19 -1.77
N GLU A 23 -11.76 11.09 -2.63
CA GLU A 23 -10.97 10.73 -3.80
C GLU A 23 -9.66 10.05 -3.40
N LEU A 24 -8.97 10.61 -2.41
CA LEU A 24 -7.76 10.03 -1.86
C LEU A 24 -8.01 8.64 -1.28
N LEU A 25 -9.07 8.46 -0.52
CA LEU A 25 -9.41 7.17 0.09
C LEU A 25 -9.71 6.11 -0.98
N GLU A 26 -10.46 6.48 -2.04
CA GLU A 26 -10.71 5.58 -3.18
C GLU A 26 -9.40 5.16 -3.89
N GLU A 27 -8.50 6.13 -4.13
CA GLU A 27 -7.20 5.86 -4.74
C GLU A 27 -6.32 4.96 -3.88
N LYS A 28 -6.24 5.21 -2.58
CA LYS A 28 -5.46 4.38 -1.66
C LYS A 28 -6.00 2.95 -1.59
N LEU A 29 -7.31 2.78 -1.48
CA LEU A 29 -7.95 1.45 -1.48
C LEU A 29 -7.66 0.68 -2.78
N PHE A 30 -7.67 1.38 -3.91
CA PHE A 30 -7.35 0.80 -5.20
C PHE A 30 -5.88 0.38 -5.27
N TRP A 31 -4.96 1.30 -4.94
CA TRP A 31 -3.52 1.05 -5.09
C TRP A 31 -2.98 0.06 -4.07
N ASP A 32 -3.45 0.06 -2.82
CA ASP A 32 -3.09 -0.99 -1.86
C ASP A 32 -3.45 -2.38 -2.38
N ARG A 33 -4.65 -2.50 -2.96
CA ARG A 33 -5.09 -3.75 -3.58
C ARG A 33 -4.18 -4.15 -4.75
N ILE A 34 -3.84 -3.22 -5.63
CA ILE A 34 -2.94 -3.45 -6.77
C ILE A 34 -1.55 -3.86 -6.29
N MET A 35 -0.98 -3.19 -5.28
CA MET A 35 0.33 -3.56 -4.73
C MET A 35 0.32 -4.99 -4.16
N ALA A 36 -0.74 -5.37 -3.44
CA ALA A 36 -0.89 -6.73 -2.93
C ALA A 36 -0.97 -7.77 -4.06
N GLU A 37 -1.82 -7.54 -5.06
CA GLU A 37 -2.01 -8.45 -6.19
C GLU A 37 -0.74 -8.60 -7.04
N HIS A 38 -0.02 -7.49 -7.30
CA HIS A 38 1.26 -7.53 -8.00
C HIS A 38 2.33 -8.33 -7.23
N SER A 39 2.34 -8.23 -5.91
CA SER A 39 3.25 -9.02 -5.09
C SER A 39 2.98 -10.52 -5.22
N LEU A 40 1.69 -10.93 -5.24
CA LEU A 40 1.32 -12.33 -5.48
C LEU A 40 1.69 -12.78 -6.91
N PHE A 41 1.52 -11.93 -7.93
CA PHE A 41 1.95 -12.26 -9.29
C PHE A 41 3.48 -12.45 -9.35
N ILE A 42 4.26 -11.57 -8.72
CA ILE A 42 5.71 -11.71 -8.67
C ILE A 42 6.08 -13.03 -8.00
N ALA A 43 5.52 -13.35 -6.82
CA ALA A 43 5.78 -14.60 -6.13
C ALA A 43 5.46 -15.82 -7.00
N HIS A 44 4.34 -15.78 -7.72
CA HIS A 44 3.91 -16.90 -8.58
C HIS A 44 4.76 -17.09 -9.83
N LEU A 45 5.37 -16.04 -10.35
CA LEU A 45 6.16 -16.07 -11.59
C LEU A 45 7.67 -16.27 -11.34
N LEU A 46 8.13 -16.27 -10.10
CA LEU A 46 9.48 -16.64 -9.72
C LEU A 46 9.64 -18.17 -9.76
N ASP A 47 10.87 -18.64 -10.06
CA ASP A 47 11.21 -20.04 -9.93
C ASP A 47 11.12 -20.47 -8.46
N PRO A 48 10.62 -21.68 -8.14
CA PRO A 48 10.53 -22.16 -6.76
C PRO A 48 11.85 -22.16 -6.00
N THR A 49 12.98 -22.11 -6.68
CA THR A 49 14.33 -22.01 -6.04
C THR A 49 14.65 -20.62 -5.52
N GLU A 50 13.88 -19.60 -5.89
CA GLU A 50 14.04 -18.21 -5.43
C GLU A 50 13.23 -17.96 -4.14
N GLU A 51 13.36 -18.83 -3.15
CA GLU A 51 12.55 -18.87 -1.93
C GLU A 51 12.53 -17.53 -1.18
N ASP A 52 13.68 -16.85 -1.03
CA ASP A 52 13.76 -15.57 -0.31
C ASP A 52 12.98 -14.46 -1.00
N LEU A 53 13.03 -14.42 -2.34
CA LEU A 53 12.30 -13.45 -3.14
C LEU A 53 10.79 -13.74 -3.11
N ILE A 54 10.39 -15.01 -3.17
CA ILE A 54 9.00 -15.45 -3.06
C ILE A 54 8.43 -15.04 -1.70
N ASN A 55 9.13 -15.38 -0.61
CA ASN A 55 8.71 -15.02 0.75
C ASN A 55 8.59 -13.51 0.92
N THR A 56 9.56 -12.74 0.41
CA THR A 56 9.52 -11.27 0.45
C THR A 56 8.31 -10.71 -0.31
N ALA A 57 8.01 -11.23 -1.49
CA ALA A 57 6.86 -10.81 -2.27
C ALA A 57 5.53 -11.15 -1.57
N GLU A 58 5.43 -12.33 -0.95
CA GLU A 58 4.25 -12.71 -0.16
C GLU A 58 4.09 -11.86 1.10
N ASP A 59 5.18 -11.46 1.76
CA ASP A 59 5.15 -10.55 2.91
C ASP A 59 4.59 -9.18 2.51
N PHE A 60 5.00 -8.64 1.35
CA PHE A 60 4.40 -7.44 0.79
C PHE A 60 2.90 -7.62 0.50
N ALA A 61 2.49 -8.74 -0.08
CA ALA A 61 1.08 -9.00 -0.32
C ALA A 61 0.28 -8.98 0.99
N ARG A 62 0.77 -9.66 2.04
CA ARG A 62 0.14 -9.66 3.37
C ARG A 62 0.07 -8.26 3.97
N LEU A 63 1.12 -7.46 3.83
CA LEU A 63 1.19 -6.09 4.31
C LEU A 63 0.13 -5.21 3.63
N PHE A 64 0.08 -5.19 2.31
CA PHE A 64 -0.85 -4.34 1.56
C PHE A 64 -2.31 -4.76 1.72
N PHE A 65 -2.63 -6.05 1.79
CA PHE A 65 -3.98 -6.49 2.17
C PHE A 65 -4.37 -6.07 3.58
N ARG A 66 -3.43 -5.93 4.51
CA ARG A 66 -3.69 -5.41 5.86
C ARG A 66 -3.97 -3.91 5.81
N LEU A 67 -3.19 -3.13 5.07
CA LEU A 67 -3.42 -1.69 4.87
C LEU A 67 -4.78 -1.44 4.22
N GLU A 68 -5.13 -2.15 3.16
CA GLU A 68 -6.45 -2.11 2.51
C GLU A 68 -7.59 -2.39 3.52
N ARG A 69 -7.45 -3.41 4.38
CA ARG A 69 -8.46 -3.71 5.40
C ARG A 69 -8.59 -2.60 6.45
N GLN A 70 -7.50 -1.96 6.83
CA GLN A 70 -7.53 -0.83 7.76
C GLN A 70 -8.26 0.36 7.13
N LEU A 71 -7.97 0.71 5.89
CA LEU A 71 -8.67 1.76 5.14
C LEU A 71 -10.17 1.46 4.99
N LYS A 72 -10.56 0.22 4.67
CA LYS A 72 -11.97 -0.19 4.60
C LYS A 72 -12.73 -0.05 5.91
N ARG A 73 -12.05 -0.16 7.06
CA ARG A 73 -12.68 0.08 8.36
C ARG A 73 -12.95 1.57 8.56
N ILE A 74 -12.03 2.44 8.16
CA ILE A 74 -12.18 3.90 8.21
C ILE A 74 -13.36 4.33 7.33
N ASP A 75 -13.41 3.89 6.07
CA ASP A 75 -14.49 4.18 5.13
C ASP A 75 -15.87 3.80 5.68
N LYS A 76 -16.00 2.67 6.39
CA LYS A 76 -17.26 2.24 7.00
C LYS A 76 -17.70 3.06 8.20
N CYS A 77 -16.77 3.64 8.93
CA CYS A 77 -17.09 4.37 10.17
C CYS A 77 -17.66 5.76 9.93
N LYS A 78 -17.48 6.36 8.75
CA LYS A 78 -18.06 7.64 8.24
C LYS A 78 -18.30 8.77 9.26
N ARG A 79 -17.68 8.73 10.43
CA ARG A 79 -17.92 9.71 11.50
C ARG A 79 -16.86 10.79 11.61
N ASP A 80 -15.64 10.51 11.11
CA ASP A 80 -14.56 11.48 11.02
C ASP A 80 -13.84 11.21 9.69
N ASP A 81 -13.91 12.16 8.77
CA ASP A 81 -13.42 12.08 7.40
C ASP A 81 -11.87 12.03 7.30
N HIS A 82 -11.17 11.52 8.35
CA HIS A 82 -9.73 11.59 8.43
C HIS A 82 -9.08 10.22 8.42
N ILE A 83 -8.19 10.06 7.42
CA ILE A 83 -7.22 8.97 7.43
C ILE A 83 -6.15 9.33 8.48
N PRO A 84 -5.92 8.50 9.51
CA PRO A 84 -4.90 8.79 10.52
C PRO A 84 -3.53 9.04 9.88
N ARG A 85 -2.86 10.13 10.27
CA ARG A 85 -1.56 10.52 9.73
C ARG A 85 -0.50 9.41 9.87
N GLN A 86 -0.59 8.62 10.95
CA GLN A 86 0.31 7.49 11.14
C GLN A 86 0.10 6.43 10.06
N LEU A 87 -1.15 6.14 9.65
CA LEU A 87 -1.45 5.19 8.58
C LEU A 87 -0.87 5.64 7.23
N ILE A 88 -0.94 6.95 6.93
CA ILE A 88 -0.33 7.51 5.70
C ILE A 88 1.19 7.32 5.73
N LYS A 89 1.83 7.56 6.87
CA LYS A 89 3.28 7.38 7.01
C LYS A 89 3.70 5.91 6.91
N ASP A 90 2.93 5.00 7.48
CA ASP A 90 3.22 3.56 7.43
C ASP A 90 3.05 3.04 6.00
N GLU A 91 2.02 3.48 5.29
CA GLU A 91 1.79 3.16 3.90
C GLU A 91 2.89 3.75 2.99
N LEU A 92 3.30 4.99 3.22
CA LEU A 92 4.37 5.63 2.46
C LEU A 92 5.69 4.86 2.59
N ARG A 93 6.01 4.33 3.77
CA ARG A 93 7.15 3.43 3.96
C ARG A 93 6.97 2.12 3.19
N ALA A 94 5.80 1.48 3.35
CA ALA A 94 5.50 0.21 2.67
C ALA A 94 5.60 0.35 1.15
N VAL A 95 5.06 1.43 0.57
CA VAL A 95 5.12 1.69 -0.87
C VAL A 95 6.55 1.99 -1.33
N LYS A 96 7.35 2.67 -0.51
CA LYS A 96 8.77 2.87 -0.82
C LYS A 96 9.52 1.54 -0.83
N ASP A 97 9.30 0.69 0.18
CA ASP A 97 10.00 -0.60 0.29
C ASP A 97 9.63 -1.55 -0.85
N ILE A 98 8.33 -1.65 -1.21
CA ILE A 98 7.92 -2.48 -2.36
C ILE A 98 8.43 -1.92 -3.70
N ARG A 99 8.51 -0.59 -3.84
CA ARG A 99 9.09 0.03 -5.02
C ARG A 99 10.56 -0.34 -5.17
N ASP A 100 11.33 -0.26 -4.09
CA ASP A 100 12.76 -0.62 -4.09
C ASP A 100 12.95 -2.13 -4.36
N PHE A 101 12.07 -2.98 -3.83
CA PHE A 101 12.05 -4.41 -4.15
C PHE A 101 11.79 -4.67 -5.64
N LYS A 102 10.76 -4.02 -6.23
CA LYS A 102 10.43 -4.16 -7.65
C LYS A 102 11.54 -3.66 -8.56
N ASP A 103 12.19 -2.57 -8.20
CA ASP A 103 13.33 -2.00 -8.91
C ASP A 103 14.50 -2.99 -8.96
N THR A 104 14.92 -3.46 -7.78
CA THR A 104 15.98 -4.47 -7.67
C THR A 104 15.64 -5.76 -8.41
N ALA A 105 14.41 -6.26 -8.27
CA ALA A 105 13.98 -7.47 -8.97
C ALA A 105 13.99 -7.29 -10.49
N THR A 106 13.58 -6.13 -11.00
CA THR A 106 13.64 -5.82 -12.43
C THR A 106 15.07 -5.79 -12.97
N GLU A 107 16.01 -5.17 -12.23
CA GLU A 107 17.42 -5.18 -12.58
C GLU A 107 18.00 -6.60 -12.59
N LEU A 108 17.66 -7.43 -11.61
CA LEU A 108 18.13 -8.82 -11.54
C LEU A 108 17.54 -9.69 -12.66
N ILE A 109 16.30 -9.45 -13.09
CA ILE A 109 15.70 -10.10 -14.27
C ILE A 109 16.48 -9.73 -15.53
N LEU A 110 16.71 -8.42 -15.75
CA LEU A 110 17.48 -7.93 -16.89
C LEU A 110 18.90 -8.47 -16.94
N ALA A 111 19.53 -8.64 -15.77
CA ALA A 111 20.87 -9.20 -15.64
C ALA A 111 20.91 -10.74 -15.69
N CYS A 112 19.77 -11.42 -15.88
CA CYS A 112 19.63 -12.88 -15.82
C CYS A 112 20.18 -13.50 -14.52
N LYS A 113 20.06 -12.80 -13.39
CA LYS A 113 20.58 -13.23 -12.09
C LYS A 113 19.54 -13.95 -11.22
N ILE A 114 18.26 -13.83 -11.55
CA ILE A 114 17.17 -14.57 -10.89
C ILE A 114 16.44 -15.44 -11.91
N ARG A 115 15.92 -16.56 -11.44
CA ARG A 115 15.14 -17.47 -12.25
C ARG A 115 13.67 -17.08 -12.16
N SER A 116 13.08 -16.69 -13.28
CA SER A 116 11.68 -16.32 -13.35
C SER A 116 11.16 -16.45 -14.77
N ILE A 117 9.83 -16.51 -14.89
CA ILE A 117 9.12 -16.33 -16.16
C ILE A 117 8.58 -14.90 -16.32
N ILE A 118 9.00 -13.99 -15.44
CA ILE A 118 8.64 -12.57 -15.50
C ILE A 118 9.36 -11.95 -16.69
N ILE A 119 8.60 -11.42 -17.64
CA ILE A 119 9.20 -10.65 -18.75
C ILE A 119 9.61 -9.26 -18.23
N PRO A 120 10.74 -8.69 -18.73
CA PRO A 120 11.22 -7.37 -18.28
C PRO A 120 10.19 -6.26 -18.37
N LEU A 121 9.32 -6.28 -19.39
CA LEU A 121 8.24 -5.30 -19.55
C LEU A 121 7.23 -5.34 -18.40
N LEU A 122 6.95 -6.53 -17.85
CA LEU A 122 6.07 -6.65 -16.67
C LEU A 122 6.77 -6.09 -15.43
N GLY A 123 8.07 -6.36 -15.25
CA GLY A 123 8.86 -5.77 -14.16
C GLY A 123 8.82 -4.25 -14.19
N ASP A 124 9.11 -3.64 -15.34
CA ASP A 124 9.02 -2.19 -15.54
C ASP A 124 7.61 -1.63 -15.30
N HIS A 125 6.57 -2.34 -15.75
CA HIS A 125 5.18 -1.93 -15.56
C HIS A 125 4.81 -1.84 -14.07
N VAL A 126 5.04 -2.90 -13.30
CA VAL A 126 4.70 -2.92 -11.87
C VAL A 126 5.56 -1.96 -11.04
N LEU A 127 6.78 -1.67 -11.49
CA LEU A 127 7.64 -0.65 -10.89
C LEU A 127 7.10 0.76 -11.13
N ARG A 128 6.66 1.07 -12.36
CA ARG A 128 6.06 2.39 -12.69
C ARG A 128 4.80 2.67 -11.87
N GLU A 129 3.99 1.66 -11.64
CA GLU A 129 2.79 1.81 -10.81
C GLU A 129 3.12 2.03 -9.34
N ALA A 130 4.14 1.35 -8.81
CA ALA A 130 4.62 1.63 -7.46
C ALA A 130 5.19 3.05 -7.33
N ASN A 131 5.90 3.56 -8.35
CA ASN A 131 6.36 4.95 -8.39
C ASN A 131 5.19 5.94 -8.45
N HIS A 132 4.14 5.64 -9.23
CA HIS A 132 2.94 6.47 -9.29
C HIS A 132 2.25 6.54 -7.91
N PHE A 133 2.01 5.41 -7.28
CA PHE A 133 1.39 5.38 -5.95
C PHE A 133 2.23 6.11 -4.90
N LEU A 134 3.56 5.95 -4.93
CA LEU A 134 4.47 6.69 -4.07
C LEU A 134 4.37 8.22 -4.29
N GLY A 135 4.20 8.66 -5.53
CA GLY A 135 3.95 10.05 -5.88
C GLY A 135 2.67 10.60 -5.25
N LEU A 136 1.55 9.87 -5.40
CA LEU A 136 0.26 10.22 -4.81
C LEU A 136 0.36 10.39 -3.28
N LEU A 137 0.99 9.44 -2.59
CA LEU A 137 1.13 9.50 -1.12
C LEU A 137 2.00 10.66 -0.66
N LYS A 138 3.07 11.00 -1.38
CA LYS A 138 3.91 12.17 -1.08
C LYS A 138 3.14 13.47 -1.25
N GLU A 139 2.39 13.61 -2.32
CA GLU A 139 1.53 14.77 -2.52
C GLU A 139 0.48 14.93 -1.41
N CYS A 140 0.02 13.82 -0.83
CA CYS A 140 -0.92 13.83 0.28
C CYS A 140 -0.27 14.23 1.60
N ASP A 141 0.96 13.76 1.89
CA ASP A 141 1.69 14.13 3.09
C ASP A 141 2.12 15.62 3.06
N ASP A 142 2.47 16.14 1.87
CA ASP A 142 2.85 17.53 1.66
C ASP A 142 1.65 18.50 1.65
N ARG A 143 0.49 18.06 1.14
CA ARG A 143 -0.73 18.86 1.20
C ARG A 143 -1.21 18.88 2.65
N LYS A 144 -1.27 20.06 3.25
CA LYS A 144 -1.92 20.33 4.53
C LYS A 144 -3.45 20.06 4.45
N CYS A 145 -3.85 18.89 3.95
CA CYS A 145 -5.23 18.44 4.07
C CYS A 145 -5.66 18.28 5.52
N HIS A 146 -4.67 18.29 6.44
CA HIS A 146 -4.84 18.18 7.88
C HIS A 146 -5.19 19.51 8.57
N ASP A 147 -4.82 20.66 8.01
CA ASP A 147 -4.93 21.96 8.73
C ASP A 147 -6.38 22.46 8.93
N LYS A 148 -7.37 21.86 8.27
CA LYS A 148 -8.78 22.23 8.51
C LYS A 148 -9.49 21.40 9.57
N CYS A 149 -8.83 20.39 10.09
CA CYS A 149 -9.43 19.39 10.95
C CYS A 149 -8.79 19.31 12.33
N ASP A 150 -7.54 19.71 12.48
CA ASP A 150 -6.83 19.73 13.77
C ASP A 150 -7.43 20.76 14.76
N ASP A 151 -8.09 21.81 14.28
CA ASP A 151 -8.66 22.85 15.15
C ASP A 151 -9.94 22.44 15.90
N LYS A 152 -10.48 21.26 15.66
CA LYS A 152 -11.72 20.78 16.32
C LYS A 152 -11.61 19.48 17.10
N CYS A 153 -10.47 18.78 17.05
CA CYS A 153 -10.31 17.45 17.63
C CYS A 153 -9.40 17.36 18.85
N ASP A 154 -8.79 18.47 19.31
CA ASP A 154 -7.79 18.43 20.41
C ASP A 154 -8.36 18.06 21.78
N ASP A 155 -9.69 18.05 21.98
CA ASP A 155 -10.24 17.90 23.33
C ASP A 155 -11.04 16.60 23.60
N LYS A 156 -11.13 15.63 22.68
CA LYS A 156 -12.01 14.45 22.89
C LYS A 156 -11.50 13.09 22.43
N CYS A 157 -10.29 12.94 21.97
CA CYS A 157 -9.77 11.65 21.50
C CYS A 157 -8.77 10.99 22.45
N ASP A 158 -8.58 11.53 23.67
CA ASP A 158 -7.90 10.81 24.72
C ASP A 158 -8.88 9.78 25.34
N ASP A 159 -8.46 8.54 25.41
CA ASP A 159 -8.95 7.47 26.29
C ASP A 159 -10.19 6.64 25.88
N LYS A 160 -10.28 6.13 24.65
CA LYS A 160 -11.14 4.94 24.44
C LYS A 160 -10.75 4.03 23.26
N TRP A 161 -9.51 3.63 23.21
CA TRP A 161 -9.18 2.36 22.57
C TRP A 161 -9.15 1.28 23.66
N ASP A 162 -10.36 0.82 24.05
CA ASP A 162 -10.51 -0.30 24.95
C ASP A 162 -10.22 -1.60 24.18
N ASP A 163 -9.10 -2.22 24.49
CA ASP A 163 -8.56 -3.47 23.93
C ASP A 163 -9.44 -4.73 24.17
N LYS A 164 -10.71 -4.54 24.43
CA LYS A 164 -11.59 -5.63 24.89
C LYS A 164 -12.76 -5.93 23.97
N LYS A 165 -12.56 -6.11 22.66
CA LYS A 165 -13.52 -6.87 21.82
C LYS A 165 -12.98 -7.22 20.43
N CYS A 166 -11.91 -7.98 20.38
CA CYS A 166 -11.62 -8.82 19.22
C CYS A 166 -11.55 -10.27 19.69
N HIS A 167 -12.71 -10.88 19.87
CA HIS A 167 -12.85 -12.32 19.95
C HIS A 167 -13.17 -12.81 18.53
N ASP A 168 -12.17 -12.92 17.70
CA ASP A 168 -12.12 -13.89 16.62
C ASP A 168 -10.78 -14.63 16.76
N LYS A 169 -10.93 -15.91 17.03
CA LYS A 169 -9.86 -16.86 17.24
C LYS A 169 -9.20 -17.12 15.89
N ASP A 170 -8.11 -16.43 15.59
CA ASP A 170 -7.09 -16.83 14.61
C ASP A 170 -5.97 -15.76 14.43
N ASP A 171 -5.78 -14.85 15.39
CA ASP A 171 -4.71 -13.85 15.35
C ASP A 171 -3.63 -14.08 16.43
N ASP A 172 -2.89 -15.17 16.32
CA ASP A 172 -1.70 -15.40 17.14
C ASP A 172 -0.42 -14.70 16.66
N ASP A 173 -0.52 -13.75 15.70
CA ASP A 173 0.63 -13.07 15.11
C ASP A 173 0.60 -11.53 15.22
N CYS A 174 -0.10 -10.97 16.19
CA CYS A 174 -0.20 -9.51 16.37
C CYS A 174 0.94 -8.89 17.19
N LYS A 175 2.03 -9.61 17.43
CA LYS A 175 3.20 -9.08 18.15
C LYS A 175 4.48 -9.22 17.34
N LYS A 176 4.96 -8.07 16.86
CA LYS A 176 6.28 -7.82 16.27
C LYS A 176 6.45 -8.13 14.78
N VAL A 177 5.94 -7.27 13.94
CA VAL A 177 6.73 -6.89 12.77
C VAL A 177 7.27 -5.48 13.03
N ILE A 178 8.37 -5.43 13.76
CA ILE A 178 9.29 -4.29 13.72
C ILE A 178 9.81 -4.31 12.28
N ILE A 179 9.38 -3.34 11.48
CA ILE A 179 10.03 -2.98 10.21
C ILE A 179 11.39 -2.39 10.59
N GLY A 180 12.33 -3.24 10.78
CA GLY A 180 13.66 -2.90 11.18
C GLY A 180 14.64 -3.98 10.76
N LYS A 181 14.76 -4.14 9.43
CA LYS A 181 16.01 -4.54 8.78
C LYS A 181 15.83 -4.28 7.29
N SER A 182 16.46 -3.22 6.81
CA SER A 182 16.86 -3.09 5.41
C SER A 182 17.31 -4.46 4.93
N CYS A 183 16.55 -5.09 4.03
CA CYS A 183 17.06 -6.24 3.28
C CYS A 183 18.23 -5.74 2.43
N ARG A 184 19.42 -5.73 2.99
CA ARG A 184 20.63 -5.80 2.19
C ARG A 184 20.66 -7.23 1.67
N ILE A 185 20.36 -7.39 0.40
CA ILE A 185 20.68 -8.61 -0.32
C ILE A 185 22.19 -8.61 -0.45
N ASP A 186 22.89 -9.35 0.44
CA ASP A 186 24.30 -9.63 0.26
C ASP A 186 24.43 -10.58 -0.93
N LEU A 187 24.79 -10.00 -2.06
CA LEU A 187 25.18 -10.73 -3.27
C LEU A 187 26.51 -11.44 -2.99
N ARG A 188 26.47 -12.73 -2.72
CA ARG A 188 27.63 -13.63 -2.89
C ARG A 188 27.54 -14.39 -4.19
#